data_9b74759702c007e66e506f86c92eb624
#
_entry.id   9b74759702c007e66e506f86c92eb624
#
_cell.length_a   1.000
_cell.length_b   1.000
_cell.length_c   1.000
_cell.angle_alpha   90.00
_cell.angle_beta   90.00
_cell.angle_gamma   90.00
#
_symmetry.space_group_name_H-M   'P 1'
#
loop_
_entity.id
_entity.type
_entity.pdbx_description
1 polymer ?
#
loop_
_entity_poly.entity_id
_entity_poly.type
_entity_poly.pdbx_seq_one_letter_code
_entity_poly.pdbx_strand_id
1 'polypeptide(L)'
;MLESCNYSAIEQKDFTKFLKILRFLRRYCLYYNRMQPLTREQIISLCQSQPAAMADAFLALAAQMTELQARLKALEDRFAQDSHNSHQPPSRDRAARPRPKSLRRASGKKAGGQIGHEGTTLQPVEKPDHIVVHKAERCQNCQQSLKAVATRDYDKRQVFDLPPLRLEVTEHQAEIKACPHCHQITAAAFPDEVTHATQYGERFKALSVYLNTYQLLPCERTAEFFQDVFSHGVSAGSVVNFNHDCFAALADYAQVTKAKITAAPQAHFDETGIKINGQLHWLHVAATPELTYYACHEKRGQEAMDAIGILPNFKGTAIHDHWAAYQHYACQHALCNAHHLRDLTFIEEQYQQQWAKPMRDLLLEIKKKADGNQIRFNAATLRGFKQKYRRLVKKGFAENPLPAVEAMPKKRGRRKKSKSRNLVERFASFADEILAFALDFNIPFDNNQAERDLRMMKVQQKISGSFRSRAGANVFCRLRGYISTNRKQGFNILEALQNVFQQQPLLGLAE
;
A
#
# COMPACT_ATOMS: atom_id res chain seq x y z
N MET A 1 17.86 -30.21 0.02
CA MET A 1 18.81 -29.09 0.11
C MET A 1 18.20 -28.08 1.07
N LEU A 2 18.68 -28.14 2.31
CA LEU A 2 18.29 -27.25 3.40
C LEU A 2 19.41 -26.23 3.53
N GLU A 3 19.18 -24.99 3.09
CA GLU A 3 20.13 -23.90 3.28
C GLU A 3 19.76 -23.08 4.51
N SER A 4 20.65 -23.18 5.44
CA SER A 4 21.14 -22.31 6.52
C SER A 4 20.52 -20.90 6.60
N CYS A 5 19.67 -20.68 7.62
CA CYS A 5 19.42 -19.38 8.21
C CYS A 5 20.61 -18.99 9.10
N ASN A 6 21.29 -17.92 8.74
CA ASN A 6 22.33 -17.29 9.54
C ASN A 6 21.74 -16.69 10.83
N TYR A 7 21.95 -17.39 11.94
CA TYR A 7 21.85 -16.89 13.31
C TYR A 7 23.25 -16.53 13.77
N SER A 8 23.68 -15.32 13.62
CA SER A 8 24.94 -14.86 14.22
C SER A 8 24.84 -13.40 14.59
N ALA A 9 24.89 -13.12 15.85
CA ALA A 9 25.48 -11.97 16.55
C ALA A 9 24.85 -11.62 17.92
N ILE A 10 23.65 -12.13 18.25
CA ILE A 10 23.01 -11.86 19.56
C ILE A 10 23.29 -12.99 20.58
N GLU A 11 23.62 -14.18 20.13
CA GLU A 11 23.76 -15.36 20.99
C GLU A 11 25.14 -15.51 21.65
N GLN A 12 26.22 -14.93 21.14
CA GLN A 12 27.54 -15.18 21.70
C GLN A 12 27.79 -14.50 23.07
N LYS A 13 27.19 -13.36 23.37
CA LYS A 13 27.34 -12.70 24.69
C LYS A 13 26.45 -13.32 25.77
N ASP A 14 25.27 -13.81 25.41
CA ASP A 14 24.40 -14.51 26.37
C ASP A 14 24.80 -15.97 26.53
N PHE A 15 25.36 -16.59 25.52
CA PHE A 15 25.92 -17.94 25.58
C PHE A 15 27.17 -18.02 26.47
N THR A 16 28.01 -16.99 26.49
CA THR A 16 29.16 -16.90 27.39
C THR A 16 28.74 -16.68 28.85
N LYS A 17 27.66 -15.96 29.11
CA LYS A 17 27.06 -15.87 30.46
C LYS A 17 26.41 -17.19 30.88
N PHE A 18 25.67 -17.82 29.96
CA PHE A 18 25.11 -19.16 30.18
C PHE A 18 26.18 -20.21 30.44
N LEU A 19 27.29 -20.17 29.70
CA LEU A 19 28.44 -21.04 29.94
C LEU A 19 29.16 -20.74 31.28
N LYS A 20 29.19 -19.48 31.74
CA LYS A 20 29.72 -19.14 33.07
C LYS A 20 28.80 -19.65 34.18
N ILE A 21 27.52 -19.54 34.03
CA ILE A 21 26.51 -20.12 34.96
C ILE A 21 26.56 -21.65 34.91
N LEU A 22 26.66 -22.25 33.71
CA LEU A 22 26.85 -23.68 33.54
C LEU A 22 28.21 -24.16 34.11
N ARG A 23 29.31 -23.38 34.00
CA ARG A 23 30.59 -23.69 34.62
C ARG A 23 30.53 -23.55 36.13
N PHE A 24 29.78 -22.61 36.68
CA PHE A 24 29.51 -22.49 38.11
C PHE A 24 28.66 -23.67 38.61
N LEU A 25 27.58 -24.00 37.92
CA LEU A 25 26.76 -25.18 38.20
C LEU A 25 27.53 -26.48 37.95
N ARG A 26 28.39 -26.55 36.93
CA ARG A 26 29.23 -27.71 36.63
C ARG A 26 30.30 -27.94 37.71
N ARG A 27 30.78 -26.90 38.41
CA ARG A 27 31.71 -27.04 39.55
C ARG A 27 31.04 -27.59 40.81
N TYR A 28 29.70 -27.44 40.92
CA TYR A 28 28.86 -28.05 41.95
C TYR A 28 28.15 -29.31 41.47
N CYS A 29 28.04 -29.55 40.13
CA CYS A 29 27.40 -30.71 39.53
C CYS A 29 28.36 -31.74 38.92
N LEU A 30 29.67 -31.72 39.24
CA LEU A 30 30.66 -32.69 38.75
C LEU A 30 30.44 -34.13 39.28
N TYR A 31 29.32 -34.38 39.99
CA TYR A 31 28.87 -35.71 40.40
C TYR A 31 27.58 -36.19 39.74
N TYR A 32 26.96 -35.45 38.77
CA TYR A 32 25.68 -35.86 38.24
C TYR A 32 25.70 -36.02 36.72
N ASN A 33 25.99 -37.27 36.32
CA ASN A 33 25.82 -37.72 34.95
C ASN A 33 24.42 -38.24 34.68
N ARG A 34 23.41 -37.86 35.47
CA ARG A 34 21.95 -38.00 35.23
C ARG A 34 21.23 -36.93 36.03
N MET A 35 20.60 -35.96 35.39
CA MET A 35 19.68 -35.00 36.04
C MET A 35 18.47 -35.74 36.56
N GLN A 36 18.55 -36.35 37.73
CA GLN A 36 17.39 -36.73 38.51
C GLN A 36 16.90 -35.48 39.26
N PRO A 37 15.59 -35.19 39.28
CA PRO A 37 15.06 -34.11 40.10
C PRO A 37 15.43 -34.36 41.58
N LEU A 38 15.86 -33.29 42.26
CA LEU A 38 16.15 -33.35 43.69
C LEU A 38 14.92 -33.87 44.45
N THR A 39 15.13 -34.82 45.37
CA THR A 39 14.03 -35.26 46.22
C THR A 39 13.63 -34.17 47.21
N ARG A 40 12.45 -34.28 47.79
CA ARG A 40 11.96 -33.34 48.80
C ARG A 40 12.92 -33.26 50.01
N GLU A 41 13.47 -34.41 50.47
CA GLU A 41 14.42 -34.50 51.57
C GLU A 41 15.74 -33.80 51.26
N GLN A 42 16.24 -33.96 50.04
CA GLN A 42 17.44 -33.26 49.57
C GLN A 42 17.26 -31.73 49.53
N ILE A 43 16.08 -31.28 49.09
CA ILE A 43 15.75 -29.85 49.09
C ILE A 43 15.68 -29.33 50.54
N ILE A 44 15.02 -30.01 51.43
CA ILE A 44 14.94 -29.65 52.87
C ILE A 44 16.32 -29.56 53.50
N SER A 45 17.18 -30.56 53.28
CA SER A 45 18.56 -30.56 53.75
C SER A 45 19.38 -29.36 53.23
N LEU A 46 19.24 -29.03 51.94
CA LEU A 46 19.88 -27.83 51.35
C LEU A 46 19.33 -26.54 51.93
N CYS A 47 18.04 -26.44 52.18
CA CYS A 47 17.44 -25.27 52.83
C CYS A 47 17.95 -25.07 54.27
N GLN A 48 18.21 -26.15 55.00
CA GLN A 48 18.72 -26.10 56.36
C GLN A 48 20.22 -25.80 56.43
N SER A 49 21.00 -26.36 55.48
CA SER A 49 22.46 -26.19 55.45
C SER A 49 22.94 -24.88 54.81
N GLN A 50 22.17 -24.40 53.80
CA GLN A 50 22.56 -23.21 53.00
C GLN A 50 21.33 -22.31 52.70
N PRO A 51 20.67 -21.72 53.70
CA PRO A 51 19.41 -20.98 53.49
C PRO A 51 19.54 -19.76 52.57
N ALA A 52 20.66 -19.02 52.65
CA ALA A 52 20.91 -17.87 51.80
C ALA A 52 21.07 -18.25 50.32
N ALA A 53 21.85 -19.30 50.03
CA ALA A 53 22.07 -19.78 48.69
C ALA A 53 20.76 -20.34 48.05
N MET A 54 19.93 -21.00 48.85
CA MET A 54 18.62 -21.48 48.41
C MET A 54 17.65 -20.32 48.16
N ALA A 55 17.64 -19.26 48.99
CA ALA A 55 16.83 -18.07 48.74
C ALA A 55 17.23 -17.39 47.42
N ASP A 56 18.56 -17.21 47.16
CA ASP A 56 19.05 -16.67 45.92
C ASP A 56 18.67 -17.54 44.69
N ALA A 57 18.76 -18.87 44.84
CA ALA A 57 18.32 -19.81 43.77
C ALA A 57 16.81 -19.71 43.50
N PHE A 58 15.98 -19.59 44.53
CA PHE A 58 14.53 -19.38 44.37
C PHE A 58 14.22 -18.04 43.71
N LEU A 59 14.88 -16.95 44.09
CA LEU A 59 14.73 -15.64 43.48
C LEU A 59 15.16 -15.66 42.00
N ALA A 60 16.27 -16.32 41.68
CA ALA A 60 16.74 -16.51 40.31
C ALA A 60 15.76 -17.32 39.47
N LEU A 61 15.20 -18.41 40.02
CA LEU A 61 14.19 -19.23 39.36
C LEU A 61 12.90 -18.44 39.13
N ALA A 62 12.41 -17.70 40.11
CA ALA A 62 11.23 -16.84 39.99
C ALA A 62 11.43 -15.77 38.90
N ALA A 63 12.64 -15.18 38.82
CA ALA A 63 12.98 -14.23 37.76
C ALA A 63 12.99 -14.88 36.38
N GLN A 64 13.54 -16.10 36.24
CA GLN A 64 13.51 -16.88 34.99
C GLN A 64 12.09 -17.26 34.58
N MET A 65 11.27 -17.73 35.53
CA MET A 65 9.85 -18.02 35.25
C MET A 65 9.11 -16.78 34.76
N THR A 66 9.32 -15.63 35.39
CA THR A 66 8.72 -14.36 34.96
C THR A 66 9.18 -13.97 33.55
N GLU A 67 10.46 -14.16 33.25
CA GLU A 67 10.98 -13.88 31.89
C GLU A 67 10.39 -14.87 30.85
N LEU A 68 10.31 -16.16 31.16
CA LEU A 68 9.71 -17.16 30.28
C LEU A 68 8.21 -16.88 30.04
N GLN A 69 7.47 -16.53 31.07
CA GLN A 69 6.07 -16.13 30.94
C GLN A 69 5.90 -14.90 30.05
N ALA A 70 6.78 -13.91 30.19
CA ALA A 70 6.78 -12.72 29.34
C ALA A 70 7.11 -13.05 27.88
N ARG A 71 8.06 -13.99 27.64
CA ARG A 71 8.38 -14.48 26.28
C ARG A 71 7.23 -15.27 25.69
N LEU A 72 6.62 -16.16 26.46
CA LEU A 72 5.45 -16.93 26.02
C LEU A 72 4.29 -16.00 25.62
N LYS A 73 3.97 -15.03 26.48
CA LYS A 73 2.93 -14.03 26.19
C LYS A 73 3.24 -13.22 24.94
N ALA A 74 4.50 -12.85 24.73
CA ALA A 74 4.91 -12.13 23.52
C ALA A 74 4.76 -12.99 22.25
N LEU A 75 5.00 -14.29 22.32
CA LEU A 75 4.77 -15.24 21.23
C LEU A 75 3.27 -15.43 20.97
N GLU A 76 2.47 -15.66 22.01
CA GLU A 76 1.01 -15.74 21.89
C GLU A 76 0.43 -14.51 21.23
N ASP A 77 0.86 -13.30 21.65
CA ASP A 77 0.45 -12.04 21.04
C ASP A 77 0.82 -11.95 19.55
N ARG A 78 2.01 -12.46 19.15
CA ARG A 78 2.40 -12.52 17.73
C ARG A 78 1.56 -13.52 16.95
N PHE A 79 1.22 -14.66 17.57
CA PHE A 79 0.39 -15.66 16.94
C PHE A 79 -1.08 -15.24 16.80
N ALA A 80 -1.56 -14.41 17.72
CA ALA A 80 -2.92 -13.89 17.72
C ALA A 80 -3.12 -12.72 16.76
N GLN A 81 -2.03 -12.11 16.21
CA GLN A 81 -2.11 -11.00 15.26
C GLN A 81 -2.38 -11.48 13.84
N ASP A 82 -3.36 -10.86 13.18
CA ASP A 82 -3.70 -11.02 11.76
C ASP A 82 -4.10 -9.66 11.15
N SER A 83 -4.58 -9.65 9.90
CA SER A 83 -5.00 -8.42 9.22
C SER A 83 -6.26 -7.77 9.81
N HIS A 84 -7.02 -8.50 10.64
CA HIS A 84 -8.23 -7.98 11.30
C HIS A 84 -7.90 -7.12 12.53
N ASN A 85 -6.91 -7.55 13.31
CA ASN A 85 -6.58 -6.96 14.61
C ASN A 85 -5.16 -6.40 14.68
N SER A 86 -4.47 -6.23 13.56
CA SER A 86 -3.13 -5.67 13.48
C SER A 86 -2.87 -4.96 12.15
N HIS A 87 -1.67 -4.40 12.00
CA HIS A 87 -1.19 -3.77 10.76
C HIS A 87 -0.63 -4.78 9.74
N GLN A 88 -0.78 -6.09 9.98
CA GLN A 88 -0.31 -7.10 9.04
C GLN A 88 -1.16 -7.11 7.77
N PRO A 89 -0.53 -7.20 6.59
CA PRO A 89 -1.29 -7.32 5.35
C PRO A 89 -1.97 -8.71 5.28
N PRO A 90 -3.15 -8.82 4.65
CA PRO A 90 -3.88 -10.09 4.51
C PRO A 90 -3.07 -11.22 3.89
N SER A 91 -2.01 -10.90 3.13
CA SER A 91 -1.11 -11.89 2.54
C SER A 91 -0.22 -12.63 3.56
N ARG A 92 -0.19 -12.18 4.81
CA ARG A 92 0.51 -12.83 5.94
C ARG A 92 -0.43 -13.61 6.86
N ASP A 93 -1.74 -13.53 6.63
CA ASP A 93 -2.70 -14.31 7.40
C ASP A 93 -2.50 -15.79 7.13
N ARG A 94 -2.68 -16.61 8.16
CA ARG A 94 -2.56 -18.07 8.04
C ARG A 94 -3.79 -18.61 7.31
N ALA A 95 -3.59 -19.60 6.43
CA ALA A 95 -4.65 -20.20 5.59
C ALA A 95 -5.83 -20.79 6.38
N ALA A 96 -5.62 -21.17 7.64
CA ALA A 96 -6.63 -21.80 8.50
C ALA A 96 -7.51 -20.79 9.27
N ARG A 97 -7.30 -19.47 9.12
CA ARG A 97 -8.11 -18.48 9.84
C ARG A 97 -9.32 -18.05 9.03
N PRO A 98 -10.47 -17.81 9.69
CA PRO A 98 -11.63 -17.24 9.05
C PRO A 98 -11.24 -15.89 8.39
N ARG A 99 -11.71 -15.65 7.17
CA ARG A 99 -11.49 -14.37 6.49
C ARG A 99 -11.91 -13.23 7.41
N PRO A 100 -11.12 -12.14 7.51
CA PRO A 100 -11.47 -11.01 8.34
C PRO A 100 -12.85 -10.51 7.94
N LYS A 101 -13.75 -10.43 8.91
CA LYS A 101 -15.09 -9.88 8.68
C LYS A 101 -14.90 -8.41 8.31
N SER A 102 -15.36 -8.05 7.12
CA SER A 102 -15.42 -6.64 6.72
C SER A 102 -16.14 -5.85 7.81
N LEU A 103 -15.64 -4.65 8.16
CA LEU A 103 -16.35 -3.71 9.03
C LEU A 103 -17.68 -3.22 8.40
N ARG A 104 -17.92 -3.54 7.13
CA ARG A 104 -19.22 -3.36 6.50
C ARG A 104 -20.19 -4.33 7.16
N ARG A 105 -21.32 -3.80 7.68
CA ARG A 105 -22.42 -4.64 8.13
C ARG A 105 -22.84 -5.55 6.97
N ALA A 106 -22.97 -6.85 7.24
CA ALA A 106 -23.57 -7.75 6.27
C ALA A 106 -24.95 -7.19 5.92
N SER A 107 -25.17 -6.88 4.66
CA SER A 107 -26.43 -6.27 4.18
C SER A 107 -27.59 -7.27 4.22
N GLY A 108 -27.35 -8.54 4.53
CA GLY A 108 -28.34 -9.62 4.40
C GLY A 108 -28.78 -9.91 2.96
N LYS A 109 -28.25 -9.17 1.99
CA LYS A 109 -28.61 -9.29 0.57
C LYS A 109 -27.81 -10.39 -0.10
N LYS A 110 -28.38 -11.09 -1.06
CA LYS A 110 -27.69 -12.11 -1.86
C LYS A 110 -26.52 -11.51 -2.62
N ALA A 111 -25.46 -12.31 -2.85
CA ALA A 111 -24.36 -11.91 -3.71
C ALA A 111 -24.85 -11.70 -5.15
N GLY A 112 -24.39 -10.63 -5.82
CA GLY A 112 -24.79 -10.27 -7.18
C GLY A 112 -25.55 -8.95 -7.27
N GLY A 113 -26.12 -8.66 -8.42
CA GLY A 113 -26.93 -7.46 -8.67
C GLY A 113 -28.14 -7.39 -7.74
N GLN A 114 -28.37 -6.26 -7.11
CA GLN A 114 -29.49 -6.02 -6.22
C GLN A 114 -30.69 -5.50 -7.02
N ILE A 115 -31.90 -5.69 -6.49
CA ILE A 115 -33.11 -5.08 -7.09
C ILE A 115 -32.91 -3.57 -7.18
N GLY A 116 -33.07 -2.99 -8.37
CA GLY A 116 -32.79 -1.57 -8.65
C GLY A 116 -31.36 -1.24 -9.06
N HIS A 117 -30.47 -2.25 -9.19
CA HIS A 117 -29.17 -2.06 -9.81
C HIS A 117 -29.35 -2.08 -11.34
N GLU A 118 -29.06 -0.95 -11.98
CA GLU A 118 -28.99 -0.93 -13.45
C GLU A 118 -27.84 -1.82 -13.90
N GLY A 119 -28.20 -2.98 -14.46
CA GLY A 119 -27.21 -3.89 -15.04
C GLY A 119 -26.60 -3.24 -16.28
N THR A 120 -25.26 -3.25 -16.39
CA THR A 120 -24.57 -2.89 -17.64
C THR A 120 -24.72 -4.04 -18.63
N THR A 121 -25.85 -4.07 -19.37
CA THR A 121 -26.05 -4.99 -20.48
C THR A 121 -25.52 -4.33 -21.76
N LEU A 122 -24.85 -5.11 -22.62
CA LEU A 122 -24.39 -4.64 -23.91
C LEU A 122 -25.59 -4.08 -24.68
N GLN A 123 -25.55 -2.80 -25.03
CA GLN A 123 -26.61 -2.12 -25.74
C GLN A 123 -26.29 -2.08 -27.25
N PRO A 124 -27.30 -2.28 -28.12
CA PRO A 124 -27.10 -2.14 -29.57
C PRO A 124 -26.76 -0.67 -29.91
N VAL A 125 -25.90 -0.49 -30.92
CA VAL A 125 -25.61 0.83 -31.49
C VAL A 125 -26.61 1.15 -32.62
N GLU A 126 -26.97 2.43 -32.76
CA GLU A 126 -27.90 2.88 -33.83
C GLU A 126 -27.26 2.77 -35.21
N LYS A 127 -25.96 3.04 -35.33
CA LYS A 127 -25.20 3.01 -36.58
C LYS A 127 -24.08 1.98 -36.48
N PRO A 128 -24.33 0.72 -36.91
CA PRO A 128 -23.29 -0.29 -36.98
C PRO A 128 -22.31 0.00 -38.14
N ASP A 129 -21.05 -0.39 -38.01
CA ASP A 129 -20.05 -0.20 -39.06
C ASP A 129 -20.35 -1.02 -40.30
N HIS A 130 -20.92 -2.21 -40.13
CA HIS A 130 -21.26 -3.13 -41.22
C HIS A 130 -22.70 -3.65 -41.06
N ILE A 131 -23.41 -3.73 -42.16
CA ILE A 131 -24.76 -4.34 -42.22
C ILE A 131 -24.70 -5.54 -43.18
N VAL A 132 -24.95 -6.75 -42.67
CA VAL A 132 -25.09 -7.96 -43.44
C VAL A 132 -26.54 -8.37 -43.48
N VAL A 133 -27.13 -8.37 -44.68
CA VAL A 133 -28.53 -8.73 -44.86
C VAL A 133 -28.64 -10.21 -45.27
N HIS A 134 -29.26 -11.01 -44.42
CA HIS A 134 -29.62 -12.40 -44.71
C HIS A 134 -30.97 -12.43 -45.38
N LYS A 135 -31.01 -12.82 -46.65
CA LYS A 135 -32.25 -12.82 -47.46
C LYS A 135 -33.04 -14.11 -47.27
N ALA A 136 -34.34 -13.98 -47.06
CA ALA A 136 -35.26 -15.10 -47.07
C ALA A 136 -35.61 -15.46 -48.55
N GLU A 137 -34.94 -16.46 -49.09
CA GLU A 137 -35.11 -16.83 -50.51
C GLU A 137 -36.36 -17.70 -50.78
N ARG A 138 -36.82 -18.45 -49.78
CA ARG A 138 -37.98 -19.36 -49.89
C ARG A 138 -38.85 -19.29 -48.65
N CYS A 139 -40.15 -19.48 -48.84
CA CYS A 139 -41.10 -19.63 -47.75
C CYS A 139 -40.81 -20.93 -46.95
N GLN A 140 -40.70 -20.85 -45.66
CA GLN A 140 -40.44 -22.01 -44.78
C GLN A 140 -41.56 -23.03 -44.77
N ASN A 141 -42.80 -22.60 -45.06
CA ASN A 141 -43.99 -23.45 -45.05
C ASN A 141 -44.24 -24.09 -46.44
N CYS A 142 -44.37 -23.27 -47.51
CA CYS A 142 -44.79 -23.79 -48.87
C CYS A 142 -43.65 -23.83 -49.89
N GLN A 143 -42.38 -23.50 -49.49
CA GLN A 143 -41.20 -23.50 -50.35
C GLN A 143 -41.21 -22.57 -51.57
N GLN A 144 -42.31 -21.73 -51.74
CA GLN A 144 -42.38 -20.76 -52.79
C GLN A 144 -41.24 -19.74 -52.75
N SER A 145 -40.72 -19.33 -53.91
CA SER A 145 -39.65 -18.32 -53.99
C SER A 145 -40.12 -16.96 -53.46
N LEU A 146 -39.30 -16.35 -52.61
CA LEU A 146 -39.55 -15.01 -52.07
C LEU A 146 -38.59 -13.96 -52.65
N LYS A 147 -37.76 -14.31 -53.66
CA LYS A 147 -36.74 -13.41 -54.21
C LYS A 147 -37.26 -12.08 -54.73
N ALA A 148 -38.52 -12.05 -55.25
CA ALA A 148 -39.18 -10.85 -55.78
C ALA A 148 -40.12 -10.18 -54.75
N VAL A 149 -40.20 -10.70 -53.52
CA VAL A 149 -41.11 -10.17 -52.51
C VAL A 149 -40.36 -9.09 -51.69
N ALA A 150 -41.02 -7.93 -51.52
CA ALA A 150 -40.48 -6.83 -50.73
C ALA A 150 -40.30 -7.22 -49.25
N THR A 151 -39.18 -6.83 -48.67
CA THR A 151 -38.92 -7.03 -47.24
C THR A 151 -39.90 -6.19 -46.41
N ARG A 152 -40.57 -6.80 -45.45
CA ARG A 152 -41.51 -6.13 -44.55
C ARG A 152 -40.82 -5.49 -43.35
N ASP A 153 -39.84 -6.20 -42.73
CA ASP A 153 -39.09 -5.77 -41.55
C ASP A 153 -37.82 -6.62 -41.38
N TYR A 154 -36.95 -6.24 -40.44
CA TYR A 154 -35.72 -6.93 -40.11
C TYR A 154 -35.67 -7.28 -38.61
N ASP A 155 -35.45 -8.54 -38.28
CA ASP A 155 -34.94 -8.93 -36.95
C ASP A 155 -33.43 -8.59 -36.90
N LYS A 156 -33.02 -7.69 -35.98
CA LYS A 156 -31.68 -7.14 -35.94
C LYS A 156 -30.90 -7.72 -34.77
N ARG A 157 -29.71 -8.25 -35.05
CA ARG A 157 -28.76 -8.72 -34.06
C ARG A 157 -27.42 -8.11 -34.36
N GLN A 158 -26.69 -7.64 -33.34
CA GLN A 158 -25.38 -7.02 -33.49
C GLN A 158 -24.31 -7.86 -32.79
N VAL A 159 -23.18 -8.03 -33.44
CA VAL A 159 -21.99 -8.69 -32.95
C VAL A 159 -20.91 -7.61 -32.84
N PHE A 160 -20.37 -7.41 -31.63
CA PHE A 160 -19.28 -6.51 -31.38
C PHE A 160 -17.98 -7.32 -31.42
N ASP A 161 -17.09 -6.99 -32.33
CA ASP A 161 -15.82 -7.69 -32.53
C ASP A 161 -14.69 -6.68 -32.73
N LEU A 162 -13.44 -7.12 -32.56
CA LEU A 162 -12.27 -6.31 -32.84
C LEU A 162 -11.83 -6.50 -34.30
N PRO A 163 -11.54 -5.40 -35.03
CA PRO A 163 -10.91 -5.52 -36.34
C PRO A 163 -9.50 -6.10 -36.20
N PRO A 164 -8.92 -6.70 -37.26
CA PRO A 164 -7.52 -7.11 -37.26
C PRO A 164 -6.62 -5.94 -36.87
N LEU A 165 -5.89 -6.09 -35.74
CA LEU A 165 -4.99 -5.05 -35.24
C LEU A 165 -3.68 -5.09 -36.04
N ARG A 166 -3.28 -3.95 -36.59
CA ARG A 166 -2.05 -3.79 -37.37
C ARG A 166 -1.36 -2.47 -37.03
N LEU A 167 -0.04 -2.42 -37.22
CA LEU A 167 0.68 -1.14 -37.18
C LEU A 167 0.42 -0.36 -38.48
N GLU A 168 0.28 0.94 -38.34
CA GLU A 168 0.30 1.89 -39.43
C GLU A 168 1.72 2.41 -39.59
N VAL A 169 2.24 2.36 -40.82
CA VAL A 169 3.59 2.82 -41.14
C VAL A 169 3.49 4.00 -42.11
N THR A 170 4.02 5.16 -41.69
CA THR A 170 4.11 6.34 -42.52
C THR A 170 5.54 6.51 -43.00
N GLU A 171 5.75 6.62 -44.29
CA GLU A 171 7.04 6.94 -44.89
C GLU A 171 7.11 8.44 -45.20
N HIS A 172 8.10 9.12 -44.63
CA HIS A 172 8.39 10.52 -44.94
C HIS A 172 9.51 10.59 -45.99
N GLN A 173 9.22 11.23 -47.11
CA GLN A 173 10.18 11.40 -48.22
C GLN A 173 10.55 12.88 -48.35
N ALA A 174 11.81 13.21 -48.21
CA ALA A 174 12.33 14.54 -48.47
C ALA A 174 12.83 14.65 -49.93
N GLU A 175 12.24 15.54 -50.74
CA GLU A 175 12.69 15.75 -52.09
C GLU A 175 14.13 16.30 -52.15
N ILE A 176 14.92 15.75 -53.05
CA ILE A 176 16.28 16.25 -53.34
C ILE A 176 16.30 16.77 -54.78
N LYS A 177 16.57 18.05 -54.94
CA LYS A 177 16.53 18.76 -56.24
C LYS A 177 17.85 19.47 -56.51
N ALA A 178 18.30 19.43 -57.77
CA ALA A 178 19.40 20.27 -58.25
C ALA A 178 18.82 21.59 -58.76
N CYS A 179 19.36 22.72 -58.29
CA CYS A 179 18.95 24.05 -58.73
C CYS A 179 19.31 24.23 -60.21
N PRO A 180 18.40 24.55 -61.12
CA PRO A 180 18.67 24.74 -62.52
C PRO A 180 19.54 25.98 -62.80
N HIS A 181 19.66 26.90 -61.85
CA HIS A 181 20.42 28.13 -62.00
C HIS A 181 21.86 28.01 -61.49
N CYS A 182 22.09 27.44 -60.29
CA CYS A 182 23.40 27.32 -59.68
C CYS A 182 23.90 25.88 -59.51
N HIS A 183 23.13 24.89 -59.97
CA HIS A 183 23.41 23.45 -59.90
C HIS A 183 23.61 22.89 -58.49
N GLN A 184 23.35 23.67 -57.48
CA GLN A 184 23.48 23.21 -56.08
C GLN A 184 22.32 22.23 -55.74
N ILE A 185 22.68 21.14 -55.05
CA ILE A 185 21.71 20.11 -54.55
C ILE A 185 21.11 20.65 -53.26
N THR A 186 19.80 20.68 -53.20
CA THR A 186 19.00 21.05 -52.01
C THR A 186 18.06 19.93 -51.66
N ALA A 187 18.04 19.53 -50.40
CA ALA A 187 17.09 18.59 -49.84
C ALA A 187 16.03 19.31 -48.99
N ALA A 188 14.80 18.86 -49.06
CA ALA A 188 13.74 19.30 -48.14
C ALA A 188 14.06 18.85 -46.72
N ALA A 189 13.61 19.62 -45.71
CA ALA A 189 13.71 19.22 -44.31
C ALA A 189 12.62 18.23 -43.96
N PHE A 190 12.93 17.29 -43.08
CA PHE A 190 11.92 16.49 -42.39
C PHE A 190 11.27 17.30 -41.26
N PRO A 191 10.05 16.96 -40.85
CA PRO A 191 9.46 17.47 -39.61
C PRO A 191 10.35 17.19 -38.41
N ASP A 192 10.32 18.07 -37.39
CA ASP A 192 11.23 17.99 -36.23
C ASP A 192 11.09 16.67 -35.44
N GLU A 193 9.92 16.07 -35.46
CA GLU A 193 9.65 14.79 -34.82
C GLU A 193 10.18 13.55 -35.59
N VAL A 194 10.59 13.74 -36.87
CA VAL A 194 11.12 12.67 -37.73
C VAL A 194 12.64 12.73 -37.74
N THR A 195 13.27 12.14 -36.76
CA THR A 195 14.72 12.27 -36.49
C THR A 195 15.56 11.08 -36.92
N HIS A 196 14.95 9.92 -37.19
CA HIS A 196 15.65 8.67 -37.50
C HIS A 196 15.09 8.02 -38.75
N ALA A 197 15.90 7.22 -39.42
CA ALA A 197 15.47 6.45 -40.58
C ALA A 197 14.31 5.49 -40.30
N THR A 198 14.23 4.99 -39.07
CA THR A 198 13.10 4.19 -38.55
C THR A 198 12.91 4.54 -37.08
N GLN A 199 11.68 4.81 -36.69
CA GLN A 199 11.35 5.16 -35.30
C GLN A 199 9.92 4.73 -34.95
N TYR A 200 9.65 4.53 -33.67
CA TYR A 200 8.31 4.29 -33.14
C TYR A 200 7.58 5.60 -32.90
N GLY A 201 6.33 5.65 -33.35
CA GLY A 201 5.44 6.79 -33.11
C GLY A 201 4.96 6.86 -31.65
N GLU A 202 4.39 7.99 -31.28
CA GLU A 202 3.97 8.33 -29.92
C GLU A 202 2.93 7.35 -29.35
N ARG A 203 1.94 6.96 -30.17
CA ARG A 203 0.91 6.00 -29.75
C ARG A 203 1.49 4.63 -29.39
N PHE A 204 2.48 4.17 -30.15
CA PHE A 204 3.19 2.92 -29.88
C PHE A 204 3.95 3.01 -28.55
N LYS A 205 4.72 4.07 -28.35
CA LYS A 205 5.46 4.34 -27.11
C LYS A 205 4.50 4.42 -25.91
N ALA A 206 3.40 5.18 -26.03
CA ALA A 206 2.38 5.32 -25.00
C ALA A 206 1.73 3.99 -24.63
N LEU A 207 1.35 3.16 -25.61
CA LEU A 207 0.80 1.83 -25.36
C LEU A 207 1.81 0.92 -24.65
N SER A 208 3.09 0.99 -25.02
CA SER A 208 4.15 0.25 -24.36
C SER A 208 4.29 0.63 -22.90
N VAL A 209 4.34 1.93 -22.57
CA VAL A 209 4.39 2.45 -21.20
C VAL A 209 3.12 2.08 -20.43
N TYR A 210 1.94 2.17 -21.07
CA TYR A 210 0.66 1.76 -20.50
C TYR A 210 0.69 0.30 -20.05
N LEU A 211 1.10 -0.62 -20.94
CA LEU A 211 1.18 -2.05 -20.64
C LEU A 211 2.21 -2.35 -19.55
N ASN A 212 3.40 -1.79 -19.66
CA ASN A 212 4.48 -2.07 -18.73
C ASN A 212 4.28 -1.41 -17.36
N THR A 213 3.98 -0.10 -17.32
CA THR A 213 3.94 0.65 -16.05
C THR A 213 2.55 0.69 -15.42
N TYR A 214 1.46 0.82 -16.22
CA TYR A 214 0.11 0.85 -15.66
C TYR A 214 -0.47 -0.54 -15.45
N GLN A 215 -0.40 -1.41 -16.44
CA GLN A 215 -0.89 -2.79 -16.35
C GLN A 215 0.12 -3.74 -15.69
N LEU A 216 1.35 -3.28 -15.45
CA LEU A 216 2.43 -4.00 -14.78
C LEU A 216 2.90 -5.25 -15.52
N LEU A 217 2.73 -5.33 -16.85
CA LEU A 217 3.32 -6.39 -17.65
C LEU A 217 4.85 -6.27 -17.60
N PRO A 218 5.60 -7.34 -17.31
CA PRO A 218 7.06 -7.35 -17.47
C PRO A 218 7.49 -6.95 -18.88
N CYS A 219 8.69 -6.37 -19.04
CA CYS A 219 9.15 -5.88 -20.34
C CYS A 219 9.12 -6.96 -21.43
N GLU A 220 9.51 -8.18 -21.11
CA GLU A 220 9.46 -9.32 -22.03
C GLU A 220 8.03 -9.66 -22.47
N ARG A 221 7.09 -9.72 -21.51
CA ARG A 221 5.67 -9.94 -21.84
C ARG A 221 5.04 -8.77 -22.59
N THR A 222 5.52 -7.56 -22.38
CA THR A 222 5.09 -6.40 -23.19
C THR A 222 5.58 -6.58 -24.63
N ALA A 223 6.80 -7.06 -24.83
CA ALA A 223 7.33 -7.40 -26.16
C ALA A 223 6.55 -8.53 -26.84
N GLU A 224 6.26 -9.62 -26.12
CA GLU A 224 5.39 -10.72 -26.57
C GLU A 224 4.02 -10.22 -27.00
N PHE A 225 3.38 -9.34 -26.20
CA PHE A 225 2.08 -8.75 -26.55
C PHE A 225 2.12 -8.04 -27.93
N PHE A 226 3.16 -7.25 -28.22
CA PHE A 226 3.26 -6.59 -29.52
C PHE A 226 3.49 -7.61 -30.66
N GLN A 227 4.26 -8.65 -30.42
CA GLN A 227 4.45 -9.72 -31.40
C GLN A 227 3.15 -10.46 -31.69
N ASP A 228 2.40 -10.84 -30.67
CA ASP A 228 1.19 -11.66 -30.82
C ASP A 228 0.03 -10.85 -31.41
N VAL A 229 -0.13 -9.59 -30.96
CA VAL A 229 -1.31 -8.77 -31.33
C VAL A 229 -1.10 -8.02 -32.64
N PHE A 230 0.12 -7.53 -32.89
CA PHE A 230 0.42 -6.70 -34.07
C PHE A 230 1.37 -7.35 -35.07
N SER A 231 1.80 -8.60 -34.82
CA SER A 231 2.81 -9.31 -35.62
C SER A 231 4.09 -8.50 -35.79
N HIS A 232 4.45 -7.69 -34.74
CA HIS A 232 5.60 -6.82 -34.76
C HIS A 232 6.45 -6.96 -33.49
N GLY A 233 7.70 -7.41 -33.68
CA GLY A 233 8.62 -7.59 -32.57
C GLY A 233 9.18 -6.25 -32.06
N VAL A 234 9.11 -6.05 -30.75
CA VAL A 234 9.81 -4.96 -30.05
C VAL A 234 10.74 -5.55 -28.99
N SER A 235 11.93 -4.98 -28.82
CA SER A 235 12.85 -5.49 -27.81
C SER A 235 12.43 -5.03 -26.40
N ALA A 236 12.72 -5.87 -25.38
CA ALA A 236 12.55 -5.46 -23.96
C ALA A 236 13.37 -4.19 -23.65
N GLY A 237 14.53 -4.00 -24.31
CA GLY A 237 15.32 -2.76 -24.19
C GLY A 237 14.58 -1.53 -24.72
N SER A 238 13.85 -1.66 -25.84
CA SER A 238 13.01 -0.56 -26.36
C SER A 238 11.90 -0.19 -25.38
N VAL A 239 11.25 -1.17 -24.74
CA VAL A 239 10.24 -0.92 -23.70
C VAL A 239 10.83 -0.12 -22.53
N VAL A 240 12.05 -0.47 -22.09
CA VAL A 240 12.77 0.29 -21.05
C VAL A 240 13.08 1.71 -21.52
N ASN A 241 13.54 1.89 -22.77
CA ASN A 241 13.83 3.21 -23.33
C ASN A 241 12.58 4.10 -23.39
N PHE A 242 11.42 3.57 -23.81
CA PHE A 242 10.17 4.34 -23.82
C PHE A 242 9.76 4.78 -22.41
N ASN A 243 9.99 3.96 -21.38
CA ASN A 243 9.77 4.38 -19.99
C ASN A 243 10.73 5.52 -19.59
N HIS A 244 11.99 5.49 -20.05
CA HIS A 244 12.97 6.55 -19.79
C HIS A 244 12.61 7.85 -20.52
N ASP A 245 12.16 7.78 -21.78
CA ASP A 245 11.69 8.94 -22.53
C ASP A 245 10.50 9.61 -21.82
N CYS A 246 9.51 8.80 -21.41
CA CYS A 246 8.37 9.27 -20.64
C CYS A 246 8.78 9.87 -19.28
N PHE A 247 9.75 9.26 -18.59
CA PHE A 247 10.31 9.80 -17.34
C PHE A 247 10.97 11.16 -17.54
N ALA A 248 11.73 11.34 -18.60
CA ALA A 248 12.37 12.62 -18.92
C ALA A 248 11.33 13.70 -19.20
N ALA A 249 10.35 13.39 -20.06
CA ALA A 249 9.28 14.33 -20.43
C ALA A 249 8.39 14.76 -19.24
N LEU A 250 8.33 13.95 -18.18
CA LEU A 250 7.56 14.23 -16.95
C LEU A 250 8.37 14.95 -15.86
N ALA A 251 9.55 15.51 -16.16
CA ALA A 251 10.41 16.15 -15.14
C ALA A 251 9.71 17.34 -14.47
N ASP A 252 9.24 18.29 -15.24
CA ASP A 252 8.58 19.50 -14.76
C ASP A 252 7.22 19.19 -14.12
N TYR A 253 6.47 18.29 -14.72
CA TYR A 253 5.22 17.79 -14.12
C TYR A 253 5.43 17.27 -12.70
N ALA A 254 6.47 16.49 -12.47
CA ALA A 254 6.76 15.94 -11.14
C ALA A 254 7.09 17.05 -10.13
N GLN A 255 7.80 18.10 -10.53
CA GLN A 255 8.09 19.24 -9.66
C GLN A 255 6.83 20.04 -9.34
N VAL A 256 5.99 20.32 -10.33
CA VAL A 256 4.71 21.01 -10.14
C VAL A 256 3.80 20.19 -9.20
N THR A 257 3.67 18.90 -9.42
CA THR A 257 2.87 18.02 -8.55
C THR A 257 3.38 18.03 -7.11
N LYS A 258 4.72 17.95 -6.93
CA LYS A 258 5.35 18.02 -5.61
C LYS A 258 5.04 19.35 -4.92
N ALA A 259 5.19 20.47 -5.62
CA ALA A 259 4.92 21.81 -5.09
C ALA A 259 3.45 21.96 -4.68
N LYS A 260 2.51 21.49 -5.50
CA LYS A 260 1.07 21.55 -5.19
C LYS A 260 0.68 20.71 -3.99
N ILE A 261 1.22 19.49 -3.85
CA ILE A 261 1.01 18.68 -2.65
C ILE A 261 1.60 19.38 -1.42
N THR A 262 2.77 20.02 -1.55
CA THR A 262 3.40 20.77 -0.44
C THR A 262 2.54 21.94 0.01
N ALA A 263 1.84 22.60 -0.91
CA ALA A 263 0.94 23.72 -0.64
C ALA A 263 -0.49 23.32 -0.28
N ALA A 264 -0.83 22.03 -0.36
CA ALA A 264 -2.19 21.54 -0.14
C ALA A 264 -2.64 21.74 1.33
N PRO A 265 -3.94 21.98 1.60
CA PRO A 265 -4.45 22.12 2.95
C PRO A 265 -4.36 20.82 3.74
N GLN A 266 -4.36 19.68 3.06
CA GLN A 266 -4.19 18.35 3.65
C GLN A 266 -3.55 17.40 2.65
N ALA A 267 -2.76 16.47 3.15
CA ALA A 267 -2.15 15.41 2.35
C ALA A 267 -1.97 14.13 3.16
N HIS A 268 -2.09 13.01 2.47
CA HIS A 268 -1.88 11.66 2.98
C HIS A 268 -0.44 11.23 2.79
N PHE A 269 0.18 10.68 3.82
CA PHE A 269 1.55 10.20 3.79
C PHE A 269 1.61 8.74 4.26
N ASP A 270 2.38 7.93 3.58
CA ASP A 270 2.65 6.53 3.95
C ASP A 270 3.92 6.04 3.25
N GLU A 271 4.48 4.92 3.69
CA GLU A 271 5.64 4.32 3.07
C GLU A 271 5.58 2.80 3.09
N THR A 272 6.25 2.19 2.13
CA THR A 272 6.33 0.74 2.04
C THR A 272 7.72 0.26 1.63
N GLY A 273 8.17 -0.85 2.20
CA GLY A 273 9.43 -1.47 1.82
C GLY A 273 9.38 -2.03 0.40
N ILE A 274 10.40 -1.73 -0.38
CA ILE A 274 10.66 -2.29 -1.70
C ILE A 274 12.07 -2.88 -1.74
N LYS A 275 12.35 -3.75 -2.72
CA LYS A 275 13.70 -4.27 -2.93
C LYS A 275 14.29 -3.70 -4.20
N ILE A 276 15.52 -3.20 -4.12
CA ILE A 276 16.32 -2.78 -5.27
C ILE A 276 17.63 -3.55 -5.19
N ASN A 277 17.94 -4.30 -6.23
CA ASN A 277 19.13 -5.18 -6.26
C ASN A 277 19.27 -6.03 -4.98
N GLY A 278 18.16 -6.61 -4.52
CA GLY A 278 18.11 -7.43 -3.30
C GLY A 278 18.12 -6.64 -1.98
N GLN A 279 18.50 -5.37 -1.97
CA GLN A 279 18.57 -4.52 -0.78
C GLN A 279 17.22 -3.85 -0.47
N LEU A 280 16.93 -3.66 0.82
CA LEU A 280 15.72 -2.99 1.28
C LEU A 280 15.84 -1.47 1.07
N HIS A 281 14.89 -0.92 0.34
CA HIS A 281 14.64 0.50 0.16
C HIS A 281 13.20 0.82 0.54
N TRP A 282 12.83 2.08 0.53
CA TRP A 282 11.50 2.53 0.91
C TRP A 282 10.89 3.41 -0.16
N LEU A 283 9.67 3.07 -0.55
CA LEU A 283 8.82 3.91 -1.38
C LEU A 283 7.96 4.76 -0.46
N HIS A 284 8.08 6.07 -0.59
CA HIS A 284 7.23 7.05 0.08
C HIS A 284 6.16 7.54 -0.87
N VAL A 285 4.97 7.76 -0.35
CA VAL A 285 3.86 8.41 -1.07
C VAL A 285 3.42 9.65 -0.33
N ALA A 286 3.18 10.71 -1.08
CA ALA A 286 2.42 11.89 -0.65
C ALA A 286 1.25 12.06 -1.62
N ALA A 287 0.04 12.16 -1.11
CA ALA A 287 -1.16 12.15 -1.94
C ALA A 287 -2.27 13.05 -1.41
N THR A 288 -2.98 13.70 -2.34
CA THR A 288 -4.28 14.33 -2.11
C THR A 288 -5.39 13.52 -2.79
N PRO A 289 -6.66 13.87 -2.70
CA PRO A 289 -7.72 13.26 -3.50
C PRO A 289 -7.43 13.29 -5.01
N GLU A 290 -6.76 14.32 -5.53
CA GLU A 290 -6.49 14.53 -6.95
C GLU A 290 -5.06 14.20 -7.38
N LEU A 291 -4.09 14.30 -6.48
CA LEU A 291 -2.66 14.23 -6.80
C LEU A 291 -1.99 13.04 -6.12
N THR A 292 -0.93 12.52 -6.74
CA THR A 292 -0.06 11.50 -6.15
C THR A 292 1.39 11.74 -6.53
N TYR A 293 2.27 11.76 -5.54
CA TYR A 293 3.71 11.81 -5.69
C TYR A 293 4.37 10.62 -5.01
N TYR A 294 5.26 9.93 -5.72
CA TYR A 294 6.07 8.85 -5.17
C TYR A 294 7.55 9.21 -5.20
N ALA A 295 8.26 8.79 -4.18
CA ALA A 295 9.71 8.87 -4.11
C ALA A 295 10.31 7.61 -3.49
N CYS A 296 11.48 7.20 -3.99
CA CYS A 296 12.21 6.05 -3.48
C CYS A 296 13.46 6.51 -2.72
N HIS A 297 13.68 5.96 -1.51
CA HIS A 297 14.86 6.28 -0.70
C HIS A 297 15.41 5.02 0.01
N GLU A 298 16.71 5.02 0.34
CA GLU A 298 17.36 3.91 1.06
C GLU A 298 16.89 3.81 2.51
N LYS A 299 16.57 4.94 3.11
CA LYS A 299 16.08 5.03 4.48
C LYS A 299 14.58 5.19 4.53
N ARG A 300 13.98 4.76 5.65
CA ARG A 300 12.55 4.94 5.91
C ARG A 300 12.24 6.27 6.59
N GLY A 301 13.12 6.72 7.50
CA GLY A 301 12.85 7.74 8.50
C GLY A 301 12.99 9.16 8.02
N GLN A 302 13.26 10.04 8.98
CA GLN A 302 13.36 11.50 8.80
C GLN A 302 14.30 11.87 7.66
N GLU A 303 15.49 11.24 7.58
CA GLU A 303 16.46 11.47 6.48
C GLU A 303 15.83 11.36 5.08
N ALA A 304 14.96 10.35 4.88
CA ALA A 304 14.26 10.18 3.61
C ALA A 304 13.20 11.27 3.39
N MET A 305 12.43 11.59 4.41
CA MET A 305 11.37 12.61 4.34
C MET A 305 11.97 13.99 4.08
N ASP A 306 13.12 14.30 4.70
CA ASP A 306 13.86 15.54 4.49
C ASP A 306 14.43 15.62 3.06
N ALA A 307 15.02 14.54 2.55
CA ALA A 307 15.51 14.45 1.18
C ALA A 307 14.39 14.59 0.14
N ILE A 308 13.20 14.02 0.40
CA ILE A 308 12.02 14.19 -0.46
C ILE A 308 11.54 15.64 -0.44
N GLY A 309 11.63 16.33 0.71
CA GLY A 309 11.40 17.76 0.85
C GLY A 309 9.94 18.22 0.75
N ILE A 310 8.95 17.34 0.91
CA ILE A 310 7.53 17.72 1.04
C ILE A 310 7.22 18.04 2.49
N LEU A 311 7.38 17.09 3.41
CA LEU A 311 7.04 17.26 4.83
C LEU A 311 7.77 18.42 5.52
N PRO A 312 9.07 18.67 5.28
CA PRO A 312 9.75 19.81 5.89
C PRO A 312 9.13 21.18 5.53
N ASN A 313 8.48 21.27 4.38
CA ASN A 313 7.87 22.50 3.87
C ASN A 313 6.34 22.50 3.94
N PHE A 314 5.73 21.40 4.38
CA PHE A 314 4.28 21.24 4.44
C PHE A 314 3.69 22.02 5.62
N LYS A 315 2.62 22.77 5.37
CA LYS A 315 1.94 23.62 6.38
C LYS A 315 0.51 23.18 6.67
N GLY A 316 -0.02 22.26 5.86
CA GLY A 316 -1.36 21.72 6.01
C GLY A 316 -1.48 20.64 7.09
N THR A 317 -2.52 19.83 7.00
CA THR A 317 -2.72 18.66 7.87
C THR A 317 -2.16 17.41 7.24
N ALA A 318 -1.13 16.81 7.85
CA ALA A 318 -0.53 15.55 7.44
C ALA A 318 -1.34 14.37 8.01
N ILE A 319 -1.90 13.55 7.12
CA ILE A 319 -2.67 12.36 7.49
C ILE A 319 -1.76 11.13 7.34
N HIS A 320 -1.51 10.41 8.43
CA HIS A 320 -0.55 9.29 8.43
C HIS A 320 -0.87 8.25 9.50
N ASP A 321 -0.11 7.15 9.54
CA ASP A 321 -0.10 6.23 10.66
C ASP A 321 0.56 6.89 11.89
N HIS A 322 0.59 6.20 13.03
CA HIS A 322 1.20 6.74 14.24
C HIS A 322 2.73 6.54 14.30
N TRP A 323 3.43 6.53 13.18
CA TRP A 323 4.88 6.38 13.20
C TRP A 323 5.58 7.66 13.65
N ALA A 324 6.49 7.54 14.63
CA ALA A 324 7.09 8.67 15.34
C ALA A 324 7.88 9.64 14.44
N ALA A 325 8.37 9.19 13.28
CA ALA A 325 9.12 10.04 12.37
C ALA A 325 8.30 11.23 11.83
N TYR A 326 6.99 11.08 11.66
CA TYR A 326 6.12 12.15 11.21
C TYR A 326 6.00 13.30 12.22
N GLN A 327 6.07 13.00 13.52
CA GLN A 327 5.92 13.99 14.60
C GLN A 327 7.08 15.00 14.70
N HIS A 328 8.14 14.84 13.92
CA HIS A 328 9.24 15.81 13.83
C HIS A 328 8.91 17.05 13.02
N TYR A 329 7.83 17.02 12.23
CA TYR A 329 7.43 18.11 11.34
C TYR A 329 6.39 19.00 12.02
N ALA A 330 6.52 20.33 11.81
CA ALA A 330 5.70 21.34 12.50
C ALA A 330 4.31 21.57 11.85
N CYS A 331 3.87 20.72 10.93
CA CYS A 331 2.53 20.76 10.37
C CYS A 331 1.47 20.24 11.35
N GLN A 332 0.20 20.42 11.05
CA GLN A 332 -0.86 19.74 11.77
C GLN A 332 -0.86 18.24 11.43
N HIS A 333 -1.29 17.40 12.37
CA HIS A 333 -1.33 15.97 12.19
C HIS A 333 -2.75 15.42 12.38
N ALA A 334 -3.10 14.42 11.57
CA ALA A 334 -4.29 13.61 11.74
C ALA A 334 -3.91 12.13 11.66
N LEU A 335 -4.31 11.36 12.66
CA LEU A 335 -3.92 9.97 12.77
C LEU A 335 -4.97 9.03 12.16
N CYS A 336 -4.48 8.02 11.43
CA CYS A 336 -5.32 7.01 10.81
C CYS A 336 -6.10 6.18 11.83
N ASN A 337 -7.40 6.40 11.96
CA ASN A 337 -8.23 5.67 12.90
C ASN A 337 -8.48 4.21 12.50
N ALA A 338 -8.30 3.82 11.24
CA ALA A 338 -8.37 2.41 10.85
C ALA A 338 -7.32 1.56 11.62
N HIS A 339 -6.14 2.11 11.86
CA HIS A 339 -5.11 1.49 12.69
C HIS A 339 -5.52 1.39 14.16
N HIS A 340 -6.08 2.48 14.71
CA HIS A 340 -6.58 2.49 16.09
C HIS A 340 -7.72 1.49 16.30
N LEU A 341 -8.65 1.34 15.34
CA LEU A 341 -9.73 0.35 15.44
C LEU A 341 -9.18 -1.08 15.50
N ARG A 342 -8.15 -1.41 14.68
CA ARG A 342 -7.50 -2.73 14.71
C ARG A 342 -6.78 -2.97 16.04
N ASP A 343 -6.03 -1.98 16.53
CA ASP A 343 -5.35 -2.07 17.83
C ASP A 343 -6.37 -2.26 18.98
N LEU A 344 -7.49 -1.53 18.98
CA LEU A 344 -8.57 -1.70 19.96
C LEU A 344 -9.23 -3.07 19.87
N THR A 345 -9.45 -3.59 18.67
CA THR A 345 -9.96 -4.95 18.45
C THR A 345 -9.00 -5.99 19.05
N PHE A 346 -7.69 -5.84 18.82
CA PHE A 346 -6.68 -6.72 19.40
C PHE A 346 -6.72 -6.70 20.95
N ILE A 347 -6.83 -5.50 21.55
CA ILE A 347 -6.90 -5.38 23.01
C ILE A 347 -8.20 -6.01 23.57
N GLU A 348 -9.33 -5.83 22.88
CA GLU A 348 -10.59 -6.47 23.25
C GLU A 348 -10.47 -8.00 23.21
N GLU A 349 -9.97 -8.56 22.11
CA GLU A 349 -9.91 -10.01 21.88
C GLU A 349 -8.87 -10.72 22.75
N GLN A 350 -7.66 -10.15 22.89
CA GLN A 350 -6.53 -10.82 23.55
C GLN A 350 -6.38 -10.49 25.03
N TYR A 351 -6.82 -9.31 25.44
CA TYR A 351 -6.69 -8.84 26.83
C TYR A 351 -8.04 -8.65 27.53
N GLN A 352 -9.16 -8.77 26.80
CA GLN A 352 -10.54 -8.69 27.31
C GLN A 352 -10.80 -7.42 28.16
N GLN A 353 -10.11 -6.32 27.81
CA GLN A 353 -10.20 -5.07 28.55
C GLN A 353 -11.48 -4.32 28.22
N GLN A 354 -12.13 -3.78 29.28
CA GLN A 354 -13.46 -3.20 29.21
C GLN A 354 -13.48 -1.78 28.59
N TRP A 355 -12.33 -1.13 28.43
CA TRP A 355 -12.26 0.21 27.83
C TRP A 355 -12.16 0.16 26.29
N ALA A 356 -11.61 -0.93 25.72
CA ALA A 356 -11.24 -0.98 24.32
C ALA A 356 -12.46 -0.98 23.37
N LYS A 357 -13.44 -1.86 23.60
CA LYS A 357 -14.67 -1.90 22.80
C LYS A 357 -15.47 -0.60 22.85
N PRO A 358 -15.77 0.01 24.04
CA PRO A 358 -16.47 1.29 24.10
C PRO A 358 -15.70 2.43 23.39
N MET A 359 -14.37 2.44 23.41
CA MET A 359 -13.57 3.42 22.67
C MET A 359 -13.72 3.24 21.16
N ARG A 360 -13.65 1.99 20.68
CA ARG A 360 -13.90 1.66 19.27
C ARG A 360 -15.30 2.11 18.83
N ASP A 361 -16.30 1.78 19.61
CA ASP A 361 -17.69 2.10 19.31
C ASP A 361 -17.93 3.63 19.32
N LEU A 362 -17.26 4.37 20.23
CA LEU A 362 -17.29 5.84 20.25
C LEU A 362 -16.70 6.46 18.99
N LEU A 363 -15.52 6.00 18.53
CA LEU A 363 -14.90 6.49 17.29
C LEU A 363 -15.81 6.25 16.08
N LEU A 364 -16.44 5.06 16.01
CA LEU A 364 -17.38 4.72 14.93
C LEU A 364 -18.71 5.51 15.04
N GLU A 365 -19.19 5.82 16.25
CA GLU A 365 -20.35 6.70 16.47
C GLU A 365 -20.06 8.11 15.95
N ILE A 366 -18.91 8.68 16.31
CA ILE A 366 -18.49 10.00 15.86
C ILE A 366 -18.39 10.04 14.34
N LYS A 367 -17.69 9.03 13.74
CA LYS A 367 -17.56 8.90 12.28
C LYS A 367 -18.93 8.87 11.59
N LYS A 368 -19.84 8.01 12.06
CA LYS A 368 -21.19 7.89 11.46
C LYS A 368 -21.95 9.22 11.50
N LYS A 369 -21.79 9.98 12.57
CA LYS A 369 -22.43 11.30 12.71
C LYS A 369 -21.75 12.36 11.85
N ALA A 370 -20.42 12.31 11.70
CA ALA A 370 -19.67 13.19 10.80
C ALA A 370 -20.03 12.93 9.33
N ASP A 371 -20.05 11.68 8.89
CA ASP A 371 -20.41 11.29 7.52
C ASP A 371 -21.86 11.67 7.13
N GLY A 372 -22.77 11.79 8.10
CA GLY A 372 -24.18 12.16 7.89
C GLY A 372 -24.48 13.66 7.98
N ASN A 373 -23.51 14.49 8.35
CA ASN A 373 -23.69 15.92 8.53
C ASN A 373 -22.78 16.70 7.56
N GLN A 374 -23.36 17.69 6.88
CA GLN A 374 -22.60 18.63 6.05
C GLN A 374 -22.00 19.80 6.86
N ILE A 375 -22.39 19.95 8.12
CA ILE A 375 -22.02 21.06 9.01
C ILE A 375 -21.26 20.50 10.20
N ARG A 376 -20.23 21.23 10.64
CA ARG A 376 -19.44 20.89 11.85
C ARG A 376 -20.33 20.62 13.07
N PHE A 377 -19.87 19.74 13.95
CA PHE A 377 -20.56 19.53 15.23
C PHE A 377 -20.64 20.83 15.99
N ASN A 378 -21.80 21.09 16.62
CA ASN A 378 -21.92 22.19 17.57
C ASN A 378 -21.01 21.94 18.80
N ALA A 379 -20.67 23.02 19.49
CA ALA A 379 -19.75 22.99 20.64
C ALA A 379 -20.20 22.03 21.76
N ALA A 380 -21.51 21.88 21.98
CA ALA A 380 -22.07 21.01 23.02
C ALA A 380 -21.87 19.54 22.67
N THR A 381 -22.16 19.13 21.42
CA THR A 381 -21.96 17.78 20.91
C THR A 381 -20.47 17.39 20.97
N LEU A 382 -19.59 18.29 20.51
CA LEU A 382 -18.14 18.04 20.50
C LEU A 382 -17.60 17.92 21.95
N ARG A 383 -18.05 18.78 22.89
CA ARG A 383 -17.70 18.62 24.30
C ARG A 383 -18.16 17.28 24.87
N GLY A 384 -19.36 16.85 24.53
CA GLY A 384 -19.90 15.55 24.95
C GLY A 384 -19.03 14.37 24.46
N PHE A 385 -18.59 14.38 23.19
CA PHE A 385 -17.68 13.38 22.65
C PHE A 385 -16.31 13.41 23.34
N LYS A 386 -15.69 14.58 23.48
CA LYS A 386 -14.41 14.74 24.18
C LYS A 386 -14.50 14.28 25.64
N GLN A 387 -15.63 14.51 26.33
CA GLN A 387 -15.81 14.02 27.69
C GLN A 387 -15.96 12.51 27.79
N LYS A 388 -16.73 11.87 26.88
CA LYS A 388 -16.82 10.41 26.78
C LYS A 388 -15.44 9.80 26.48
N TYR A 389 -14.71 10.36 25.53
CA TYR A 389 -13.38 9.93 25.15
C TYR A 389 -12.41 9.97 26.35
N ARG A 390 -12.31 11.10 27.06
CA ARG A 390 -11.45 11.26 28.25
C ARG A 390 -11.80 10.26 29.35
N ARG A 391 -13.10 9.98 29.55
CA ARG A 391 -13.55 8.97 30.54
C ARG A 391 -13.05 7.58 30.17
N LEU A 392 -13.10 7.20 28.89
CA LEU A 392 -12.63 5.90 28.42
C LEU A 392 -11.11 5.79 28.51
N VAL A 393 -10.36 6.85 28.21
CA VAL A 393 -8.91 6.90 28.42
C VAL A 393 -8.57 6.72 29.90
N LYS A 394 -9.28 7.40 30.82
CA LYS A 394 -9.09 7.22 32.27
C LYS A 394 -9.35 5.77 32.70
N LYS A 395 -10.42 5.14 32.17
CA LYS A 395 -10.72 3.72 32.41
C LYS A 395 -9.58 2.83 31.89
N GLY A 396 -9.06 3.12 30.69
CA GLY A 396 -7.92 2.40 30.12
C GLY A 396 -6.66 2.49 30.99
N PHE A 397 -6.36 3.64 31.59
CA PHE A 397 -5.25 3.77 32.54
C PHE A 397 -5.47 2.96 33.82
N ALA A 398 -6.69 2.93 34.34
CA ALA A 398 -7.02 2.15 35.54
C ALA A 398 -6.86 0.63 35.29
N GLU A 399 -7.22 0.15 34.12
CA GLU A 399 -7.04 -1.27 33.73
C GLU A 399 -5.56 -1.61 33.37
N ASN A 400 -4.69 -0.60 33.20
CA ASN A 400 -3.28 -0.77 32.83
C ASN A 400 -2.36 0.04 33.75
N PRO A 401 -2.30 -0.27 35.05
CA PRO A 401 -1.38 0.40 35.96
C PRO A 401 0.08 0.15 35.54
N LEU A 402 0.97 1.09 35.85
CA LEU A 402 2.40 0.84 35.73
C LEU A 402 2.83 -0.11 36.85
N PRO A 403 3.74 -1.07 36.59
CA PRO A 403 4.29 -1.91 37.66
C PRO A 403 4.96 -1.07 38.74
N ALA A 404 4.78 -1.45 40.01
CA ALA A 404 5.43 -0.79 41.15
C ALA A 404 6.97 -0.74 40.96
N VAL A 405 7.58 0.36 41.40
CA VAL A 405 9.00 0.65 41.15
C VAL A 405 9.93 -0.35 41.88
N GLU A 406 9.47 -0.93 42.97
CA GLU A 406 10.26 -1.77 43.88
C GLU A 406 10.44 -3.21 43.41
N ALA A 407 9.62 -3.70 42.45
CA ALA A 407 9.55 -5.12 42.08
C ALA A 407 10.51 -5.56 40.97
N MET A 408 11.39 -4.71 40.44
CA MET A 408 12.22 -5.09 39.28
C MET A 408 13.70 -4.63 39.37
N PRO A 409 14.66 -5.49 39.00
CA PRO A 409 16.07 -5.12 38.93
C PRO A 409 16.29 -3.97 37.96
N LYS A 410 17.15 -3.01 38.30
CA LYS A 410 17.52 -1.85 37.48
C LYS A 410 18.22 -2.31 36.19
N LYS A 411 17.44 -2.60 35.13
CA LYS A 411 18.00 -2.79 33.78
C LYS A 411 18.22 -1.42 33.11
N ARG A 412 19.33 -1.22 32.41
CA ARG A 412 19.61 -0.05 31.58
C ARG A 412 18.54 0.02 30.46
N GLY A 413 17.88 1.16 30.30
CA GLY A 413 16.93 1.42 29.23
C GLY A 413 15.51 1.75 29.71
N ARG A 414 14.65 2.20 28.78
CA ARG A 414 13.24 2.52 29.05
C ARG A 414 12.46 1.25 29.41
N ARG A 415 11.67 1.29 30.47
CA ARG A 415 10.81 0.17 30.90
C ARG A 415 9.86 -0.23 29.77
N LYS A 416 9.81 -1.52 29.45
CA LYS A 416 8.90 -2.07 28.47
C LYS A 416 7.48 -2.07 29.04
N LYS A 417 6.58 -1.29 28.42
CA LYS A 417 5.15 -1.23 28.77
C LYS A 417 4.38 -2.29 27.99
N SER A 418 3.21 -2.70 28.50
CA SER A 418 2.29 -3.58 27.76
C SER A 418 1.79 -2.89 26.49
N LYS A 419 1.36 -3.69 25.50
CA LYS A 419 0.74 -3.15 24.27
C LYS A 419 -0.48 -2.29 24.60
N SER A 420 -1.32 -2.77 25.52
CA SER A 420 -2.50 -2.04 25.97
C SER A 420 -2.14 -0.71 26.63
N ARG A 421 -1.14 -0.68 27.52
CA ARG A 421 -0.66 0.56 28.15
C ARG A 421 -0.14 1.56 27.11
N ASN A 422 0.64 1.09 26.13
CA ASN A 422 1.15 1.95 25.05
C ASN A 422 -0.02 2.53 24.22
N LEU A 423 -1.07 1.75 23.98
CA LEU A 423 -2.24 2.21 23.25
C LEU A 423 -3.00 3.28 24.03
N VAL A 424 -3.25 3.07 25.34
CA VAL A 424 -3.92 4.08 26.20
C VAL A 424 -3.12 5.38 26.24
N GLU A 425 -1.80 5.31 26.38
CA GLU A 425 -0.93 6.49 26.37
C GLU A 425 -1.00 7.24 25.02
N ARG A 426 -1.06 6.49 23.90
CA ARG A 426 -1.28 7.07 22.57
C ARG A 426 -2.60 7.83 22.52
N PHE A 427 -3.69 7.22 22.98
CA PHE A 427 -5.00 7.86 23.04
C PHE A 427 -5.04 9.10 23.96
N ALA A 428 -4.22 9.11 25.01
CA ALA A 428 -4.11 10.25 25.90
C ALA A 428 -3.30 11.40 25.29
N SER A 429 -2.15 11.09 24.68
CA SER A 429 -1.19 12.07 24.18
C SER A 429 -1.58 12.70 22.85
N PHE A 430 -2.30 11.96 22.00
CA PHE A 430 -2.65 12.35 20.62
C PHE A 430 -4.17 12.42 20.43
N ALA A 431 -4.89 12.91 21.47
CA ALA A 431 -6.34 12.94 21.43
C ALA A 431 -6.91 13.87 20.35
N ASP A 432 -6.29 15.01 20.11
CA ASP A 432 -6.74 15.98 19.11
C ASP A 432 -6.44 15.49 17.68
N GLU A 433 -5.31 14.83 17.45
CA GLU A 433 -4.94 14.23 16.17
C GLU A 433 -5.80 13.00 15.83
N ILE A 434 -6.18 12.20 16.83
CA ILE A 434 -7.12 11.08 16.68
C ILE A 434 -8.52 11.57 16.37
N LEU A 435 -8.93 12.70 16.95
CA LEU A 435 -10.25 13.32 16.78
C LEU A 435 -10.27 14.43 15.70
N ALA A 436 -9.18 14.62 14.94
CA ALA A 436 -9.09 15.69 13.93
C ALA A 436 -10.27 15.66 12.94
N PHE A 437 -10.69 14.46 12.50
CA PHE A 437 -11.85 14.27 11.62
C PHE A 437 -13.19 14.74 12.23
N ALA A 438 -13.29 14.84 13.54
CA ALA A 438 -14.46 15.34 14.23
C ALA A 438 -14.43 16.87 14.44
N LEU A 439 -13.22 17.45 14.37
CA LEU A 439 -12.99 18.89 14.47
C LEU A 439 -13.14 19.58 13.10
N ASP A 440 -12.67 18.93 12.07
CA ASP A 440 -12.79 19.36 10.67
C ASP A 440 -13.22 18.18 9.79
N PHE A 441 -14.41 18.26 9.19
CA PHE A 441 -14.99 17.19 8.38
C PHE A 441 -14.30 17.01 7.02
N ASN A 442 -13.45 17.97 6.61
CA ASN A 442 -12.57 17.79 5.45
C ASN A 442 -11.45 16.78 5.74
N ILE A 443 -11.10 16.58 7.02
CA ILE A 443 -10.06 15.62 7.41
C ILE A 443 -10.69 14.22 7.43
N PRO A 444 -10.16 13.27 6.62
CA PRO A 444 -10.70 11.91 6.58
C PRO A 444 -10.45 11.14 7.88
N PHE A 445 -11.31 10.19 8.16
CA PHE A 445 -11.21 9.31 9.34
C PHE A 445 -9.99 8.39 9.30
N ASP A 446 -9.50 8.06 8.12
CA ASP A 446 -8.42 7.09 7.92
C ASP A 446 -7.44 7.53 6.81
N ASN A 447 -6.31 6.82 6.70
CA ASN A 447 -5.28 7.03 5.68
C ASN A 447 -5.42 6.05 4.49
N ASN A 448 -6.61 5.52 4.22
CA ASN A 448 -6.84 4.53 3.17
C ASN A 448 -6.45 5.02 1.77
N GLN A 449 -6.37 6.35 1.56
CA GLN A 449 -5.94 6.93 0.28
C GLN A 449 -4.49 6.56 -0.02
N ALA A 450 -3.55 6.85 0.89
CA ALA A 450 -2.15 6.48 0.72
C ALA A 450 -1.95 4.96 0.67
N GLU A 451 -2.67 4.20 1.50
CA GLU A 451 -2.65 2.72 1.47
C GLU A 451 -3.06 2.18 0.09
N ARG A 452 -4.11 2.74 -0.54
CA ARG A 452 -4.54 2.36 -1.90
C ARG A 452 -3.50 2.70 -2.95
N ASP A 453 -2.90 3.89 -2.85
CA ASP A 453 -1.87 4.35 -3.77
C ASP A 453 -0.62 3.45 -3.71
N LEU A 454 -0.24 2.98 -2.52
CA LEU A 454 0.88 2.04 -2.33
C LEU A 454 0.57 0.59 -2.74
N ARG A 455 -0.70 0.20 -2.84
CA ARG A 455 -1.09 -1.19 -3.13
C ARG A 455 -0.52 -1.68 -4.45
N MET A 456 -0.49 -0.82 -5.47
CA MET A 456 0.03 -1.18 -6.79
C MET A 456 1.52 -1.54 -6.77
N MET A 457 2.31 -0.93 -5.88
CA MET A 457 3.70 -1.33 -5.66
C MET A 457 3.81 -2.78 -5.16
N LYS A 458 2.90 -3.21 -4.27
CA LYS A 458 2.88 -4.61 -3.81
C LYS A 458 2.48 -5.59 -4.91
N VAL A 459 1.61 -5.17 -5.83
CA VAL A 459 1.27 -5.96 -7.02
C VAL A 459 2.48 -6.08 -7.94
N GLN A 460 3.17 -4.97 -8.22
CA GLN A 460 4.40 -4.96 -9.03
C GLN A 460 5.46 -5.90 -8.46
N GLN A 461 5.70 -5.88 -7.15
CA GLN A 461 6.66 -6.78 -6.50
C GLN A 461 6.28 -8.27 -6.62
N LYS A 462 4.99 -8.60 -6.66
CA LYS A 462 4.53 -9.97 -6.86
C LYS A 462 4.68 -10.45 -8.30
N ILE A 463 4.57 -9.53 -9.27
CA ILE A 463 4.66 -9.85 -10.71
C ILE A 463 6.11 -9.88 -11.15
N SER A 464 6.90 -8.85 -10.84
CA SER A 464 8.23 -8.61 -11.41
C SER A 464 9.37 -8.68 -10.36
N GLY A 465 9.04 -8.94 -9.08
CA GLY A 465 10.06 -9.05 -8.03
C GLY A 465 10.69 -7.70 -7.66
N SER A 466 12.02 -7.68 -7.52
CA SER A 466 12.78 -6.49 -7.14
C SER A 466 13.17 -5.64 -8.35
N PHE A 467 13.32 -4.34 -8.13
CA PHE A 467 13.95 -3.47 -9.14
C PHE A 467 15.43 -3.81 -9.28
N ARG A 468 15.92 -3.80 -10.54
CA ARG A 468 17.34 -4.07 -10.83
C ARG A 468 18.24 -2.87 -10.51
N SER A 469 17.69 -1.64 -10.55
CA SER A 469 18.45 -0.43 -10.29
C SER A 469 17.59 0.65 -9.61
N ARG A 470 18.26 1.60 -8.94
CA ARG A 470 17.61 2.80 -8.36
C ARG A 470 16.99 3.68 -9.45
N ALA A 471 17.67 3.80 -10.60
CA ALA A 471 17.13 4.54 -11.75
C ALA A 471 15.78 3.95 -12.19
N GLY A 472 15.67 2.63 -12.36
CA GLY A 472 14.42 1.97 -12.71
C GLY A 472 13.30 2.17 -11.68
N ALA A 473 13.64 2.17 -10.39
CA ALA A 473 12.67 2.48 -9.34
C ALA A 473 12.18 3.94 -9.40
N ASN A 474 13.07 4.89 -9.69
CA ASN A 474 12.71 6.30 -9.86
C ASN A 474 11.85 6.54 -11.10
N VAL A 475 12.16 5.87 -12.22
CA VAL A 475 11.33 5.87 -13.43
C VAL A 475 9.92 5.40 -13.09
N PHE A 476 9.81 4.24 -12.43
CA PHE A 476 8.52 3.71 -12.00
C PHE A 476 7.76 4.70 -11.10
N CYS A 477 8.42 5.31 -10.11
CA CYS A 477 7.80 6.27 -9.20
C CYS A 477 7.17 7.45 -9.94
N ARG A 478 7.92 8.10 -10.85
CA ARG A 478 7.43 9.28 -11.59
C ARG A 478 6.28 8.92 -12.52
N LEU A 479 6.42 7.85 -13.32
CA LEU A 479 5.37 7.41 -14.22
C LEU A 479 4.10 7.00 -13.45
N ARG A 480 4.25 6.26 -12.36
CA ARG A 480 3.10 5.88 -11.52
C ARG A 480 2.45 7.08 -10.83
N GLY A 481 3.23 8.08 -10.43
CA GLY A 481 2.70 9.35 -9.91
C GLY A 481 1.80 10.04 -10.93
N TYR A 482 2.28 10.18 -12.17
CA TYR A 482 1.50 10.72 -13.28
C TYR A 482 0.23 9.92 -13.56
N ILE A 483 0.35 8.62 -13.71
CA ILE A 483 -0.76 7.70 -13.96
C ILE A 483 -1.80 7.76 -12.83
N SER A 484 -1.35 7.72 -11.57
CA SER A 484 -2.24 7.77 -10.40
C SER A 484 -2.99 9.10 -10.32
N THR A 485 -2.32 10.20 -10.59
CA THR A 485 -2.91 11.55 -10.63
C THR A 485 -3.99 11.65 -11.71
N ASN A 486 -3.65 11.30 -12.96
CA ASN A 486 -4.62 11.37 -14.06
C ASN A 486 -5.82 10.46 -13.83
N ARG A 487 -5.61 9.27 -13.25
CA ARG A 487 -6.71 8.37 -12.88
C ARG A 487 -7.65 8.97 -11.83
N LYS A 488 -7.10 9.64 -10.79
CA LYS A 488 -7.89 10.33 -9.76
C LYS A 488 -8.76 11.43 -10.35
N GLN A 489 -8.28 12.07 -11.40
CA GLN A 489 -8.97 13.15 -12.11
C GLN A 489 -9.90 12.66 -13.23
N GLY A 490 -10.00 11.34 -13.43
CA GLY A 490 -10.91 10.74 -14.40
C GLY A 490 -10.43 10.75 -15.85
N PHE A 491 -9.16 11.10 -16.11
CA PHE A 491 -8.61 11.09 -17.47
C PHE A 491 -8.35 9.67 -17.98
N ASN A 492 -8.47 9.50 -19.30
CA ASN A 492 -8.02 8.28 -19.98
C ASN A 492 -6.50 8.17 -19.90
N ILE A 493 -6.01 7.09 -19.32
CA ILE A 493 -4.56 6.94 -19.05
C ILE A 493 -3.75 6.75 -20.31
N LEU A 494 -4.28 6.07 -21.34
CA LEU A 494 -3.57 5.89 -22.58
C LEU A 494 -3.43 7.22 -23.33
N GLU A 495 -4.47 8.04 -23.38
CA GLU A 495 -4.44 9.38 -23.95
C GLU A 495 -3.50 10.30 -23.16
N ALA A 496 -3.56 10.25 -21.83
CA ALA A 496 -2.65 11.01 -20.99
C ALA A 496 -1.18 10.68 -21.29
N LEU A 497 -0.86 9.40 -21.49
CA LEU A 497 0.50 8.97 -21.86
C LEU A 497 0.88 9.39 -23.30
N GLN A 498 -0.06 9.41 -24.24
CA GLN A 498 0.18 9.93 -25.58
C GLN A 498 0.58 11.42 -25.51
N ASN A 499 -0.16 12.23 -24.76
CA ASN A 499 0.13 13.65 -24.59
C ASN A 499 1.52 13.89 -23.99
N VAL A 500 2.05 12.98 -23.15
CA VAL A 500 3.44 13.07 -22.65
C VAL A 500 4.44 13.00 -23.80
N PHE A 501 4.25 12.06 -24.75
CA PHE A 501 5.14 11.93 -25.91
C PHE A 501 4.97 13.05 -26.94
N GLN A 502 3.83 13.75 -26.92
CA GLN A 502 3.57 14.99 -27.68
C GLN A 502 4.10 16.25 -26.96
N GLN A 503 4.85 16.07 -25.87
CA GLN A 503 5.36 17.16 -25.03
C GLN A 503 4.25 18.07 -24.44
N GLN A 504 3.05 17.53 -24.30
CA GLN A 504 1.86 18.19 -23.74
C GLN A 504 1.29 17.38 -22.56
N PRO A 505 2.07 17.08 -21.51
CA PRO A 505 1.55 16.31 -20.39
C PRO A 505 0.35 17.02 -19.77
N LEU A 506 -0.71 16.29 -19.52
CA LEU A 506 -1.90 16.82 -18.83
C LEU A 506 -1.45 17.25 -17.43
N LEU A 507 -1.44 18.56 -17.19
CA LEU A 507 -1.06 19.11 -15.88
C LEU A 507 -2.12 18.85 -14.81
N GLY A 508 -3.26 18.29 -15.21
CA GLY A 508 -4.28 17.77 -14.32
C GLY A 508 -4.73 18.76 -13.27
N LEU A 509 -5.04 19.99 -13.67
CA LEU A 509 -5.48 21.03 -12.76
C LEU A 509 -6.45 21.90 -13.54
N ALA A 510 -7.73 21.66 -13.29
CA ALA A 510 -8.66 22.77 -13.45
C ALA A 510 -8.12 23.94 -12.60
N GLU A 511 -7.97 25.09 -13.24
CA GLU A 511 -7.67 26.34 -12.58
C GLU A 511 -8.66 26.63 -11.43
#